data_450b659d99488fa0077f0e6f381fc5aa
#
_entry.id   450b659d99488fa0077f0e6f381fc5aa
#
_cell.length_a   1.000
_cell.length_b   1.000
_cell.length_c   1.000
_cell.angle_alpha   90.00
_cell.angle_beta   90.00
_cell.angle_gamma   90.00
#
_symmetry.space_group_name_H-M   'P 1'
#
loop_
_entity.id
_entity.type
_entity.pdbx_description
1 polymer ?
#
loop_
_entity_poly.entity_id
_entity_poly.type
_entity_poly.pdbx_seq_one_letter_code
_entity_poly.pdbx_strand_id
1 'polypeptide(L)'
;MKNIMLILFQWLAVTVLSAQTPTQADSSTVKFPEAGAYSNVKLTYEIIDAPHHTYCYDVYADNKLLIHQTSIPAMPGNEGFKTKADTEKVALPVIDKIRKGEMPPTVSVDELKELKVIK
;
A
#
# COMPACT_ATOMS: atom_id res chain seq x y z
N MET A 1 52.47 53.02 26.09
CA MET A 1 52.10 52.56 26.24
C MET A 1 51.17 52.21 25.91
N LYS A 2 50.57 51.84 25.44
CA LYS A 2 49.82 51.44 25.18
C LYS A 2 49.54 50.41 24.61
N ASN A 3 49.37 49.53 24.83
CA ASN A 3 49.03 48.58 24.71
C ASN A 3 47.91 48.34 24.28
N ILE A 4 47.65 48.42 23.45
CA ILE A 4 46.78 47.97 22.94
C ILE A 4 46.68 46.73 22.73
N MET A 5 46.19 46.42 23.41
CA MET A 5 45.61 45.42 23.40
C MET A 5 44.86 45.12 22.31
N LEU A 6 45.36 44.62 21.51
CA LEU A 6 44.82 44.04 20.55
C LEU A 6 44.12 42.93 21.03
N ILE A 7 42.97 43.14 21.20
CA ILE A 7 42.16 42.13 21.36
C ILE A 7 41.93 41.59 20.12
N LEU A 8 42.58 40.74 19.92
CA LEU A 8 42.26 39.83 19.02
C LEU A 8 41.09 39.18 19.42
N PHE A 9 40.08 39.72 18.97
CA PHE A 9 38.90 39.05 18.99
C PHE A 9 39.00 38.01 17.97
N GLN A 10 39.47 37.01 18.38
CA GLN A 10 39.28 35.87 17.70
C GLN A 10 37.88 35.53 17.77
N TRP A 11 37.17 36.01 16.88
CA TRP A 11 35.92 35.48 16.54
C TRP A 11 36.12 34.13 15.95
N LEU A 12 36.16 33.25 16.82
CA LEU A 12 35.83 31.96 16.42
C LEU A 12 34.44 32.03 15.96
N ALA A 13 34.27 32.17 14.72
CA ALA A 13 33.05 31.85 14.10
C ALA A 13 32.89 30.36 14.22
N VAL A 14 32.21 29.98 15.21
CA VAL A 14 31.68 28.65 15.25
C VAL A 14 30.65 28.63 14.17
N THR A 15 31.06 28.26 13.03
CA THR A 15 30.12 27.82 12.06
C THR A 15 29.55 26.57 12.64
N VAL A 16 28.42 26.72 13.24
CA VAL A 16 27.60 25.58 13.51
C VAL A 16 27.20 25.09 12.14
N LEU A 17 27.92 24.14 11.70
CA LEU A 17 27.49 23.37 10.62
C LEU A 17 26.28 22.62 11.13
N SER A 18 25.15 23.17 10.92
CA SER A 18 23.96 22.40 11.05
C SER A 18 24.07 21.31 10.04
N ALA A 19 24.47 20.21 10.52
CA ALA A 19 24.25 19.02 9.76
C ALA A 19 22.76 18.88 9.64
N GLN A 20 22.22 19.40 8.60
CA GLN A 20 20.93 18.99 8.20
C GLN A 20 21.09 17.55 7.83
N THR A 21 20.68 16.72 8.73
CA THR A 21 20.35 15.40 8.32
C THR A 21 19.48 15.55 7.10
N PRO A 22 19.89 15.01 5.98
CA PRO A 22 18.95 14.94 4.90
C PRO A 22 17.74 14.23 5.45
N THR A 23 16.67 14.93 5.53
CA THR A 23 15.39 14.28 5.63
C THR A 23 15.39 13.42 4.39
N GLN A 24 15.70 12.17 4.57
CA GLN A 24 15.46 11.26 3.51
C GLN A 24 14.01 11.48 3.17
N ALA A 25 13.83 12.13 2.06
CA ALA A 25 12.54 12.13 1.45
C ALA A 25 12.20 10.65 1.35
N ASP A 26 11.27 10.31 2.16
CA ASP A 26 10.75 9.03 2.25
C ASP A 26 10.58 8.48 0.86
N SER A 27 11.50 7.66 0.48
CA SER A 27 11.13 6.74 -0.55
C SER A 27 9.97 5.99 0.06
N SER A 28 8.81 6.27 -0.46
CA SER A 28 7.60 5.69 0.02
C SER A 28 7.71 4.18 -0.06
N THR A 29 8.40 3.64 0.88
CA THR A 29 8.24 2.24 1.19
C THR A 29 6.86 2.17 1.79
N VAL A 30 5.93 1.74 0.97
CA VAL A 30 4.62 1.38 1.47
C VAL A 30 4.89 0.32 2.51
N LYS A 31 4.85 0.73 3.76
CA LYS A 31 5.07 -0.19 4.85
C LYS A 31 3.80 -1.00 5.00
N PHE A 32 3.85 -2.21 4.49
CA PHE A 32 2.73 -3.12 4.68
C PHE A 32 2.64 -3.52 6.15
N PRO A 33 1.44 -3.63 6.70
CA PRO A 33 1.27 -4.09 8.05
C PRO A 33 1.92 -5.46 8.25
N GLU A 34 2.41 -5.68 9.44
CA GLU A 34 3.01 -6.96 9.79
C GLU A 34 2.00 -8.10 9.75
N ALA A 35 2.51 -9.32 9.58
CA ALA A 35 1.68 -10.51 9.59
C ALA A 35 0.83 -10.55 10.87
N GLY A 36 -0.46 -10.80 10.72
CA GLY A 36 -1.38 -10.82 11.85
C GLY A 36 -2.06 -9.50 12.18
N ALA A 37 -1.65 -8.40 11.54
CA ALA A 37 -2.28 -7.09 11.78
C ALA A 37 -3.79 -7.08 11.53
N TYR A 38 -4.26 -7.93 10.62
CA TYR A 38 -5.66 -8.02 10.27
C TYR A 38 -6.36 -9.28 10.79
N SER A 39 -5.73 -10.06 11.66
CA SER A 39 -6.29 -11.31 12.13
C SER A 39 -7.61 -11.13 12.89
N ASN A 40 -7.75 -10.03 13.61
CA ASN A 40 -8.95 -9.73 14.41
C ASN A 40 -9.72 -8.52 13.90
N VAL A 41 -9.40 -8.06 12.71
CA VAL A 41 -10.05 -6.92 12.09
C VAL A 41 -11.27 -7.40 11.30
N LYS A 42 -12.35 -6.61 11.29
CA LYS A 42 -13.50 -6.92 10.48
C LYS A 42 -13.19 -6.63 9.03
N LEU A 43 -13.05 -7.68 8.23
CA LEU A 43 -12.82 -7.55 6.80
C LEU A 43 -14.13 -7.77 6.05
N THR A 44 -14.45 -6.83 5.18
CA THR A 44 -15.65 -6.89 4.32
C THR A 44 -15.26 -6.54 2.91
N TYR A 45 -16.10 -6.89 1.96
CA TYR A 45 -15.92 -6.52 0.56
C TYR A 45 -17.19 -5.97 -0.03
N GLU A 46 -17.03 -5.21 -1.09
CA GLU A 46 -18.12 -4.67 -1.85
C GLU A 46 -17.83 -4.90 -3.33
N ILE A 47 -18.84 -5.35 -4.07
CA ILE A 47 -18.68 -5.51 -5.52
C ILE A 47 -18.95 -4.16 -6.15
N ILE A 48 -18.01 -3.72 -6.99
CA ILE A 48 -18.08 -2.44 -7.67
C ILE A 48 -18.19 -2.63 -9.18
N ASP A 49 -18.72 -1.63 -9.86
CA ASP A 49 -18.75 -1.63 -11.30
C ASP A 49 -17.36 -1.35 -11.88
N ALA A 50 -17.03 -2.02 -12.93
CA ALA A 50 -15.78 -1.86 -13.67
C ALA A 50 -16.09 -1.56 -15.14
N PRO A 51 -15.10 -1.12 -15.95
CA PRO A 51 -15.35 -0.79 -17.35
C PRO A 51 -15.98 -1.92 -18.15
N HIS A 52 -16.75 -1.57 -19.17
CA HIS A 52 -17.38 -2.50 -20.12
C HIS A 52 -18.39 -3.46 -19.50
N HIS A 53 -19.17 -2.98 -18.53
CA HIS A 53 -20.20 -3.77 -17.85
C HIS A 53 -19.64 -5.01 -17.14
N THR A 54 -18.44 -4.84 -16.58
CA THR A 54 -17.79 -5.86 -15.77
C THR A 54 -17.84 -5.44 -14.30
N TYR A 55 -17.31 -6.29 -13.43
CA TYR A 55 -17.36 -6.07 -11.98
C TYR A 55 -15.99 -6.32 -11.35
N CYS A 56 -15.73 -5.61 -10.27
CA CYS A 56 -14.57 -5.87 -9.48
C CYS A 56 -14.90 -5.64 -8.00
N TYR A 57 -13.92 -5.41 -7.14
CA TYR A 57 -14.22 -5.38 -5.70
C TYR A 57 -13.37 -4.36 -4.96
N ASP A 58 -13.95 -3.88 -3.87
CA ASP A 58 -13.26 -3.15 -2.84
C ASP A 58 -13.24 -3.99 -1.58
N VAL A 59 -12.15 -3.93 -0.84
CA VAL A 59 -12.02 -4.60 0.45
C VAL A 59 -11.85 -3.55 1.53
N TYR A 60 -12.59 -3.72 2.62
CA TYR A 60 -12.58 -2.80 3.76
C TYR A 60 -12.08 -3.51 5.01
N ALA A 61 -11.32 -2.78 5.80
CA ALA A 61 -10.88 -3.21 7.12
C ALA A 61 -11.48 -2.24 8.14
N ASP A 62 -12.34 -2.71 9.03
CA ASP A 62 -13.08 -1.90 9.98
C ASP A 62 -13.74 -0.69 9.32
N ASN A 63 -14.41 -0.91 8.20
CA ASN A 63 -15.10 0.09 7.39
C ASN A 63 -14.19 1.12 6.70
N LYS A 64 -12.88 0.89 6.70
CA LYS A 64 -11.94 1.73 5.97
C LYS A 64 -11.49 1.01 4.71
N LEU A 65 -11.46 1.72 3.59
CA LEU A 65 -11.02 1.14 2.33
C LEU A 65 -9.57 0.69 2.43
N LEU A 66 -9.33 -0.59 2.18
CA LEU A 66 -8.01 -1.20 2.21
C LEU A 66 -7.50 -1.51 0.80
N ILE A 67 -8.36 -2.07 -0.05
CA ILE A 67 -8.01 -2.42 -1.42
C ILE A 67 -9.11 -1.93 -2.35
N HIS A 68 -8.72 -1.28 -3.41
CA HIS A 68 -9.60 -0.89 -4.50
C HIS A 68 -9.13 -1.59 -5.76
N GLN A 69 -9.77 -2.70 -6.09
CA GLN A 69 -9.41 -3.49 -7.25
C GLN A 69 -10.37 -3.16 -8.39
N THR A 70 -9.85 -2.55 -9.45
CA THR A 70 -10.67 -2.06 -10.55
C THR A 70 -10.59 -2.92 -11.81
N SER A 71 -9.73 -3.92 -11.83
CA SER A 71 -9.57 -4.84 -12.95
C SER A 71 -9.23 -6.22 -12.43
N ILE A 72 -9.27 -7.22 -13.31
CA ILE A 72 -8.91 -8.58 -12.93
C ILE A 72 -7.44 -8.61 -12.53
N PRO A 73 -7.09 -9.04 -11.32
CA PRO A 73 -5.69 -9.12 -10.91
C PRO A 73 -4.92 -10.10 -11.79
N ALA A 74 -3.65 -9.83 -12.00
CA ALA A 74 -2.73 -10.64 -12.80
C ALA A 74 -3.07 -10.74 -14.30
N MET A 75 -4.10 -10.07 -14.77
CA MET A 75 -4.49 -10.07 -16.18
C MET A 75 -4.21 -8.71 -16.80
N PRO A 76 -3.82 -8.67 -18.09
CA PRO A 76 -3.66 -7.39 -18.78
C PRO A 76 -5.01 -6.74 -19.04
N GLY A 77 -5.01 -5.41 -19.19
CA GLY A 77 -6.20 -4.65 -19.50
C GLY A 77 -6.84 -4.03 -18.29
N ASN A 78 -8.00 -3.43 -18.51
CA ASN A 78 -8.70 -2.69 -17.49
C ASN A 78 -10.11 -3.23 -17.20
N GLU A 79 -10.44 -4.40 -17.72
CA GLU A 79 -11.74 -4.99 -17.51
C GLU A 79 -11.79 -5.78 -16.20
N GLY A 80 -12.95 -5.78 -15.57
CA GLY A 80 -13.23 -6.60 -14.42
C GLY A 80 -13.77 -7.98 -14.79
N PHE A 81 -14.32 -8.67 -13.81
CA PHE A 81 -14.93 -9.98 -14.01
C PHE A 81 -16.28 -9.86 -14.71
N LYS A 82 -16.67 -10.88 -15.44
CA LYS A 82 -17.89 -10.85 -16.23
C LYS A 82 -19.17 -10.84 -15.39
N THR A 83 -19.12 -11.44 -14.22
CA THR A 83 -20.27 -11.56 -13.33
C THR A 83 -19.92 -11.20 -11.90
N LYS A 84 -20.93 -10.83 -11.14
CA LYS A 84 -20.76 -10.58 -9.70
C LYS A 84 -20.33 -11.85 -8.96
N ALA A 85 -20.84 -13.00 -9.39
CA ALA A 85 -20.47 -14.28 -8.80
C ALA A 85 -19.00 -14.59 -8.99
N ASP A 86 -18.44 -14.31 -10.17
CA ASP A 86 -17.01 -14.49 -10.42
C ASP A 86 -16.17 -13.53 -9.59
N THR A 87 -16.62 -12.30 -9.42
CA THR A 87 -15.97 -11.31 -8.58
C THR A 87 -15.88 -11.80 -7.14
N GLU A 88 -16.96 -12.33 -6.62
CA GLU A 88 -17.01 -12.86 -5.25
C GLU A 88 -16.06 -14.03 -5.07
N LYS A 89 -15.95 -14.91 -6.07
CA LYS A 89 -15.01 -16.03 -6.01
C LYS A 89 -13.56 -15.61 -5.80
N VAL A 90 -13.22 -14.42 -6.22
CA VAL A 90 -11.86 -13.88 -6.03
C VAL A 90 -11.75 -13.02 -4.79
N ALA A 91 -12.78 -12.24 -4.48
CA ALA A 91 -12.77 -11.36 -3.30
C ALA A 91 -12.65 -12.16 -2.00
N LEU A 92 -13.33 -13.30 -1.88
CA LEU A 92 -13.27 -14.12 -0.66
C LEU A 92 -11.88 -14.68 -0.36
N PRO A 93 -11.17 -15.31 -1.33
CA PRO A 93 -9.80 -15.73 -1.09
C PRO A 93 -8.85 -14.58 -0.78
N VAL A 94 -9.06 -13.41 -1.38
CA VAL A 94 -8.25 -12.22 -1.10
C VAL A 94 -8.41 -11.82 0.37
N ILE A 95 -9.63 -11.79 0.88
CA ILE A 95 -9.91 -11.49 2.29
C ILE A 95 -9.21 -12.52 3.19
N ASP A 96 -9.27 -13.79 2.83
CA ASP A 96 -8.62 -14.84 3.61
C ASP A 96 -7.10 -14.65 3.66
N LYS A 97 -6.48 -14.29 2.54
CA LYS A 97 -5.05 -13.99 2.47
C LYS A 97 -4.68 -12.83 3.37
N ILE A 98 -5.46 -11.76 3.37
CA ILE A 98 -5.24 -10.59 4.22
C ILE A 98 -5.30 -11.02 5.69
N ARG A 99 -6.29 -11.82 6.05
CA ARG A 99 -6.47 -12.29 7.42
C ARG A 99 -5.30 -13.12 7.89
N LYS A 100 -4.70 -13.89 7.00
CA LYS A 100 -3.53 -14.73 7.29
C LYS A 100 -2.22 -13.96 7.30
N GLY A 101 -2.25 -12.66 6.98
CA GLY A 101 -1.07 -11.82 6.99
C GLY A 101 -0.36 -11.68 5.66
N GLU A 102 -0.97 -12.13 4.56
CA GLU A 102 -0.40 -11.94 3.23
C GLU A 102 -0.78 -10.56 2.72
N MET A 103 0.14 -9.62 2.82
CA MET A 103 -0.04 -8.24 2.35
C MET A 103 1.17 -7.80 1.53
N PRO A 104 0.97 -7.38 0.28
CA PRO A 104 -0.31 -7.36 -0.44
C PRO A 104 -0.81 -8.75 -0.77
N PRO A 105 -2.12 -8.97 -0.78
CA PRO A 105 -2.66 -10.24 -1.19
C PRO A 105 -2.53 -10.37 -2.71
N THR A 106 -1.72 -11.32 -3.15
CA THR A 106 -1.50 -11.53 -4.57
C THR A 106 -2.43 -12.60 -5.10
N VAL A 107 -2.90 -12.42 -6.32
CA VAL A 107 -3.71 -13.42 -7.02
C VAL A 107 -2.98 -13.77 -8.31
N SER A 108 -2.69 -15.05 -8.51
CA SER A 108 -2.00 -15.51 -9.71
C SER A 108 -2.99 -15.90 -10.80
N VAL A 109 -2.49 -16.00 -12.03
CA VAL A 109 -3.29 -16.49 -13.14
C VAL A 109 -3.75 -17.92 -12.87
N ASP A 110 -2.90 -18.74 -12.27
CA ASP A 110 -3.27 -20.12 -11.96
C ASP A 110 -4.41 -20.19 -10.94
N GLU A 111 -4.41 -19.31 -9.93
CA GLU A 111 -5.51 -19.22 -8.99
C GLU A 111 -6.82 -18.83 -9.68
N LEU A 112 -6.75 -17.88 -10.60
CA LEU A 112 -7.95 -17.48 -11.37
C LEU A 112 -8.51 -18.64 -12.21
N LYS A 113 -7.64 -19.47 -12.77
CA LYS A 113 -8.06 -20.66 -13.50
C LYS A 113 -8.68 -21.71 -12.59
N GLU A 114 -8.08 -21.93 -11.42
CA GLU A 114 -8.63 -22.84 -10.41
C GLU A 114 -10.01 -22.41 -9.94
N LEU A 115 -10.22 -21.12 -9.79
CA LEU A 115 -11.50 -20.55 -9.42
C LEU A 115 -12.50 -20.53 -10.58
N LYS A 116 -12.05 -20.87 -11.77
CA LYS A 116 -12.88 -20.91 -12.99
C LYS A 116 -13.47 -19.55 -13.35
N VAL A 117 -12.77 -18.48 -13.04
CA VAL A 117 -13.17 -17.12 -13.42
C VAL A 117 -12.52 -16.66 -14.72
N ILE A 118 -11.50 -17.38 -15.17
CA ILE A 118 -10.89 -17.24 -16.48
C ILE A 118 -10.66 -18.64 -17.10
N LYS A 119 -10.44 -18.68 -18.41
CA LYS A 119 -10.12 -19.91 -19.12
C LYS A 119 -8.64 -20.22 -19.12
#